data_5ce345a37dc87ead9833c4cc0329b24a
#
_entry.id   5ce345a37dc87ead9833c4cc0329b24a
#
_cell.length_a   1.000
_cell.length_b   1.000
_cell.length_c   1.000
_cell.angle_alpha   90.00
_cell.angle_beta   90.00
_cell.angle_gamma   90.00
#
_symmetry.space_group_name_H-M   'P 1'
#
loop_
_entity.id
_entity.type
_entity.pdbx_description
1 polymer ?
#
loop_
_entity_poly.entity_id
_entity_poly.type
_entity_poly.pdbx_seq_one_letter_code
_entity_poly.pdbx_strand_id
1 'polypeptide(L)'
;MPNIVIFAAPSLQPEEARGYLPDADIRPPAKRGDVTAAAAAGAEVIVIIDGVFFQNESVGHKEILAALRSGVKFYGSSSMGALRAAEMEPFGMVGVGKIFEAYKSGKIVADDEVGLLYDPESGMALSDPMVNMRASFSRAVAEGFLSAEEEAALLKTCKGIYYPDRTYRRVVKESPLDEEKKKALETELTAEDLAN
;
A
#
# COMPACT_ATOMS: atom_id res chain seq x y z
N MET A 1 19.73 20.15 -8.12
CA MET A 1 19.24 19.08 -7.22
C MET A 1 19.10 17.81 -8.05
N PRO A 2 19.17 16.60 -7.47
CA PRO A 2 18.95 15.39 -8.24
C PRO A 2 17.55 15.36 -8.85
N ASN A 3 17.40 14.76 -10.03
CA ASN A 3 16.10 14.58 -10.65
C ASN A 3 15.38 13.43 -9.95
N ILE A 4 14.37 13.76 -9.10
CA ILE A 4 13.62 12.81 -8.27
C ILE A 4 12.23 12.62 -8.86
N VAL A 5 11.86 11.37 -9.11
CA VAL A 5 10.50 10.97 -9.52
C VAL A 5 9.86 10.15 -8.41
N ILE A 6 8.64 10.51 -8.01
CA ILE A 6 7.87 9.83 -6.97
C ILE A 6 6.53 9.38 -7.55
N PHE A 7 6.22 8.09 -7.45
CA PHE A 7 4.92 7.53 -7.80
C PHE A 7 4.10 7.36 -6.52
N ALA A 8 2.98 8.09 -6.44
CA ALA A 8 2.17 8.18 -5.22
C ALA A 8 0.66 8.30 -5.55
N ALA A 9 -0.17 8.20 -4.54
CA ALA A 9 -1.61 8.08 -4.44
C ALA A 9 -2.09 6.62 -4.64
N PRO A 10 -3.03 6.17 -3.81
CA PRO A 10 -3.72 6.92 -2.75
C PRO A 10 -3.00 6.97 -1.40
N SER A 11 -1.90 6.19 -1.18
CA SER A 11 -1.24 6.09 0.14
C SER A 11 -0.58 7.40 0.61
N LEU A 12 -0.15 8.22 -0.32
CA LEU A 12 0.38 9.56 -0.06
C LEU A 12 -0.15 10.51 -1.12
N GLN A 13 -0.88 11.52 -0.71
CA GLN A 13 -1.44 12.49 -1.65
C GLN A 13 -0.35 13.38 -2.27
N PRO A 14 -0.47 13.76 -3.55
CA PRO A 14 0.56 14.53 -4.25
C PRO A 14 0.89 15.87 -3.58
N GLU A 15 -0.09 16.54 -2.98
CA GLU A 15 0.09 17.79 -2.26
C GLU A 15 0.95 17.60 -1.01
N GLU A 16 0.73 16.53 -0.28
CA GLU A 16 1.51 16.18 0.89
C GLU A 16 2.96 15.80 0.49
N ALA A 17 3.12 15.00 -0.56
CA ALA A 17 4.44 14.66 -1.09
C ALA A 17 5.24 15.92 -1.49
N ARG A 18 4.60 16.91 -2.12
CA ARG A 18 5.23 18.20 -2.45
C ARG A 18 5.59 19.01 -1.21
N GLY A 19 4.88 18.83 -0.11
CA GLY A 19 5.24 19.44 1.17
C GLY A 19 6.61 19.02 1.69
N TYR A 20 7.00 17.77 1.44
CA TYR A 20 8.31 17.24 1.83
C TYR A 20 9.40 17.48 0.76
N LEU A 21 9.05 17.33 -0.52
CA LEU A 21 9.99 17.43 -1.65
C LEU A 21 9.36 18.29 -2.77
N PRO A 22 9.39 19.62 -2.64
CA PRO A 22 8.71 20.52 -3.58
C PRO A 22 9.23 20.47 -5.01
N ASP A 23 10.49 20.09 -5.20
CA ASP A 23 11.13 20.00 -6.52
C ASP A 23 11.04 18.60 -7.16
N ALA A 24 10.41 17.62 -6.50
CA ALA A 24 10.23 16.29 -7.06
C ALA A 24 9.09 16.24 -8.09
N ASP A 25 9.28 15.42 -9.12
CA ASP A 25 8.24 15.09 -10.09
C ASP A 25 7.31 14.03 -9.50
N ILE A 26 6.16 14.49 -8.97
CA ILE A 26 5.15 13.61 -8.37
C ILE A 26 4.21 13.11 -9.45
N ARG A 27 4.14 11.81 -9.61
CA ARG A 27 3.35 11.11 -10.64
C ARG A 27 2.28 10.22 -10.01
N PRO A 28 1.23 9.86 -10.76
CA PRO A 28 0.23 8.85 -10.36
C PRO A 28 0.87 7.50 -10.00
N PRO A 29 0.12 6.55 -9.42
CA PRO A 29 0.60 5.21 -9.10
C PRO A 29 1.35 4.57 -10.25
N ALA A 30 2.51 4.00 -9.97
CA ALA A 30 3.39 3.44 -10.98
C ALA A 30 2.74 2.26 -11.71
N LYS A 31 2.80 2.26 -13.03
CA LYS A 31 2.40 1.15 -13.88
C LYS A 31 3.57 0.68 -14.76
N ARG A 32 3.37 -0.43 -15.42
CA ARG A 32 4.37 -1.02 -16.32
C ARG A 32 4.87 0.00 -17.36
N GLY A 33 6.19 0.15 -17.45
CA GLY A 33 6.86 1.07 -18.34
C GLY A 33 7.18 2.44 -17.74
N ASP A 34 6.51 2.84 -16.67
CA ASP A 34 6.72 4.17 -16.06
C ASP A 34 8.11 4.33 -15.46
N VAL A 35 8.64 3.26 -14.84
CA VAL A 35 10.03 3.25 -14.33
C VAL A 35 11.02 3.38 -15.48
N THR A 36 10.79 2.66 -16.59
CA THR A 36 11.63 2.76 -17.77
C THR A 36 11.60 4.18 -18.36
N ALA A 37 10.40 4.77 -18.46
CA ALA A 37 10.24 6.14 -18.96
C ALA A 37 10.91 7.18 -18.04
N ALA A 38 10.76 7.04 -16.72
CA ALA A 38 11.41 7.93 -15.76
C ALA A 38 12.94 7.86 -15.84
N ALA A 39 13.51 6.65 -15.90
CA ALA A 39 14.95 6.45 -16.04
C ALA A 39 15.47 7.02 -17.38
N ALA A 40 14.75 6.80 -18.49
CA ALA A 40 15.11 7.35 -19.80
C ALA A 40 15.03 8.89 -19.84
N ALA A 41 14.14 9.50 -19.05
CA ALA A 41 14.05 10.95 -18.88
C ALA A 41 15.12 11.53 -17.94
N GLY A 42 16.06 10.70 -17.44
CA GLY A 42 17.19 11.13 -16.63
C GLY A 42 16.88 11.21 -15.12
N ALA A 43 15.91 10.47 -14.62
CA ALA A 43 15.69 10.35 -13.19
C ALA A 43 16.94 9.76 -12.50
N GLU A 44 17.45 10.44 -11.48
CA GLU A 44 18.56 9.98 -10.65
C GLU A 44 18.07 9.19 -9.43
N VAL A 45 16.86 9.53 -8.98
CA VAL A 45 16.17 8.87 -7.86
C VAL A 45 14.74 8.55 -8.27
N ILE A 46 14.32 7.31 -8.06
CA ILE A 46 12.93 6.88 -8.23
C ILE A 46 12.41 6.34 -6.91
N VAL A 47 11.23 6.82 -6.52
CA VAL A 47 10.51 6.35 -5.34
C VAL A 47 9.17 5.77 -5.78
N ILE A 48 8.87 4.54 -5.42
CA ILE A 48 7.54 3.96 -5.55
C ILE A 48 6.91 3.89 -4.16
N ILE A 49 5.81 4.60 -3.98
CA ILE A 49 4.89 4.48 -2.85
C ILE A 49 3.73 3.61 -3.29
N ASP A 50 3.04 4.03 -4.35
CA ASP A 50 1.90 3.34 -4.91
C ASP A 50 2.16 2.85 -6.33
N GLY A 51 1.49 1.77 -6.69
CA GLY A 51 1.54 1.19 -8.03
C GLY A 51 0.26 0.43 -8.34
N VAL A 52 -0.05 0.33 -9.63
CA VAL A 52 -1.19 -0.42 -10.13
C VAL A 52 -1.03 -1.91 -9.81
N PHE A 53 -2.06 -2.52 -9.25
CA PHE A 53 -2.03 -3.90 -8.75
C PHE A 53 -2.48 -4.98 -9.77
N PHE A 54 -2.82 -4.64 -10.99
CA PHE A 54 -3.24 -5.61 -12.00
C PHE A 54 -2.05 -6.30 -12.67
N GLN A 55 -2.12 -7.64 -12.88
CA GLN A 55 -1.03 -8.49 -13.37
C GLN A 55 -0.33 -7.97 -14.64
N ASN A 56 -1.07 -7.38 -15.58
CA ASN A 56 -0.52 -6.89 -16.84
C ASN A 56 -0.06 -5.43 -16.78
N GLU A 57 -0.40 -4.70 -15.73
CA GLU A 57 -0.11 -3.27 -15.59
C GLU A 57 0.83 -2.95 -14.43
N SER A 58 1.08 -3.91 -13.52
CA SER A 58 2.00 -3.71 -12.40
C SER A 58 3.43 -3.49 -12.87
N VAL A 59 4.14 -2.63 -12.14
CA VAL A 59 5.59 -2.40 -12.34
C VAL A 59 6.34 -3.72 -12.29
N GLY A 60 7.10 -4.00 -13.35
CA GLY A 60 7.85 -5.24 -13.51
C GLY A 60 9.23 -5.21 -12.85
N HIS A 61 9.64 -6.34 -12.26
CA HIS A 61 10.98 -6.48 -11.69
C HIS A 61 12.11 -6.17 -12.68
N LYS A 62 11.91 -6.49 -13.97
CA LYS A 62 12.93 -6.26 -15.01
C LYS A 62 13.20 -4.79 -15.28
N GLU A 63 12.16 -3.92 -15.22
CA GLU A 63 12.35 -2.48 -15.39
C GLU A 63 13.01 -1.84 -14.17
N ILE A 64 12.66 -2.28 -12.95
CA ILE A 64 13.36 -1.84 -11.72
C ILE A 64 14.84 -2.26 -11.78
N LEU A 65 15.12 -3.52 -12.14
CA LEU A 65 16.47 -4.02 -12.26
C LEU A 65 17.28 -3.26 -13.31
N ALA A 66 16.68 -2.90 -14.44
CA ALA A 66 17.33 -2.12 -15.49
C ALA A 66 17.68 -0.71 -15.00
N ALA A 67 16.76 -0.04 -14.28
CA ALA A 67 16.99 1.27 -13.68
C ALA A 67 18.12 1.24 -12.63
N LEU A 68 18.09 0.24 -11.72
CA LEU A 68 19.17 0.04 -10.74
C LEU A 68 20.54 -0.15 -11.40
N ARG A 69 20.61 -0.96 -12.47
CA ARG A 69 21.86 -1.20 -13.22
C ARG A 69 22.37 0.03 -13.96
N SER A 70 21.50 0.96 -14.33
CA SER A 70 21.87 2.24 -14.92
C SER A 70 22.31 3.30 -13.89
N GLY A 71 22.32 2.96 -12.60
CA GLY A 71 22.78 3.84 -11.52
C GLY A 71 21.69 4.66 -10.85
N VAL A 72 20.41 4.44 -11.20
CA VAL A 72 19.28 5.09 -10.54
C VAL A 72 19.16 4.58 -9.10
N LYS A 73 19.07 5.48 -8.13
CA LYS A 73 18.76 5.13 -6.75
C LYS A 73 17.25 4.83 -6.63
N PHE A 74 16.92 3.69 -6.05
CA PHE A 74 15.54 3.22 -6.04
C PHE A 74 15.05 2.97 -4.61
N TYR A 75 13.89 3.56 -4.28
CA TYR A 75 13.26 3.41 -2.98
C TYR A 75 11.83 2.89 -3.13
N GLY A 76 11.36 2.12 -2.15
CA GLY A 76 10.00 1.64 -2.06
C GLY A 76 9.45 1.69 -0.65
N SER A 77 8.19 2.10 -0.53
CA SER A 77 7.50 2.20 0.75
C SER A 77 5.99 1.94 0.57
N SER A 78 5.30 1.77 1.67
CA SER A 78 3.83 1.66 1.73
C SER A 78 3.26 0.49 0.92
N SER A 79 2.44 0.74 -0.08
CA SER A 79 1.68 -0.18 -0.91
C SER A 79 2.57 -1.08 -1.81
N MET A 80 2.37 -0.97 -3.13
CA MET A 80 3.18 -1.69 -4.15
C MET A 80 4.68 -1.42 -3.99
N GLY A 81 5.05 -0.22 -3.52
CA GLY A 81 6.45 0.13 -3.31
C GLY A 81 7.13 -0.72 -2.25
N ALA A 82 6.45 -1.03 -1.14
CA ALA A 82 6.97 -1.90 -0.10
C ALA A 82 7.13 -3.35 -0.57
N LEU A 83 6.14 -3.86 -1.32
CA LEU A 83 6.19 -5.21 -1.92
C LEU A 83 7.38 -5.32 -2.88
N ARG A 84 7.50 -4.39 -3.84
CA ARG A 84 8.60 -4.38 -4.80
C ARG A 84 9.95 -4.19 -4.14
N ALA A 85 10.04 -3.39 -3.07
CA ALA A 85 11.28 -3.24 -2.31
C ALA A 85 11.70 -4.55 -1.64
N ALA A 86 10.77 -5.29 -1.03
CA ALA A 86 11.07 -6.57 -0.41
C ALA A 86 11.59 -7.61 -1.43
N GLU A 87 11.04 -7.61 -2.64
CA GLU A 87 11.48 -8.50 -3.73
C GLU A 87 12.80 -8.08 -4.37
N MET A 88 13.09 -6.78 -4.41
CA MET A 88 14.21 -6.19 -5.14
C MET A 88 15.36 -5.69 -4.23
N GLU A 89 15.25 -5.81 -2.91
CA GLU A 89 16.31 -5.47 -1.96
C GLU A 89 17.65 -6.15 -2.29
N PRO A 90 17.68 -7.46 -2.65
CA PRO A 90 18.93 -8.13 -3.01
C PRO A 90 19.64 -7.53 -4.24
N PHE A 91 18.91 -6.73 -5.02
CA PHE A 91 19.43 -6.06 -6.23
C PHE A 91 19.72 -4.56 -6.02
N GLY A 92 19.50 -4.05 -4.80
CA GLY A 92 19.87 -2.68 -4.43
C GLY A 92 18.70 -1.70 -4.29
N MET A 93 17.45 -2.15 -4.38
CA MET A 93 16.30 -1.31 -4.02
C MET A 93 16.24 -1.15 -2.49
N VAL A 94 15.98 0.06 -2.02
CA VAL A 94 15.90 0.35 -0.59
C VAL A 94 14.45 0.38 -0.15
N GLY A 95 14.08 -0.51 0.76
CA GLY A 95 12.75 -0.54 1.36
C GLY A 95 12.66 0.31 2.63
N VAL A 96 11.52 0.97 2.83
CA VAL A 96 11.27 1.82 3.99
C VAL A 96 9.90 1.54 4.59
N GLY A 97 9.82 1.49 5.91
CA GLY A 97 8.58 1.45 6.66
C GLY A 97 8.12 0.05 7.08
N LYS A 98 7.06 0.03 7.92
CA LYS A 98 6.59 -1.19 8.60
C LYS A 98 6.07 -2.27 7.65
N ILE A 99 5.48 -1.88 6.51
CA ILE A 99 4.95 -2.83 5.51
C ILE A 99 6.12 -3.54 4.81
N PHE A 100 7.16 -2.80 4.43
CA PHE A 100 8.39 -3.39 3.89
C PHE A 100 9.00 -4.39 4.89
N GLU A 101 9.17 -4.00 6.16
CA GLU A 101 9.72 -4.89 7.19
C GLU A 101 8.85 -6.13 7.41
N ALA A 102 7.52 -6.01 7.28
CA ALA A 102 6.61 -7.14 7.40
C ALA A 102 6.78 -8.15 6.24
N TYR A 103 6.96 -7.67 5.01
CA TYR A 103 7.29 -8.54 3.87
C TYR A 103 8.69 -9.16 4.02
N LYS A 104 9.69 -8.35 4.34
CA LYS A 104 11.08 -8.81 4.51
C LYS A 104 11.23 -9.88 5.59
N SER A 105 10.50 -9.74 6.69
CA SER A 105 10.49 -10.73 7.79
C SER A 105 9.63 -11.96 7.51
N GLY A 106 8.84 -11.98 6.43
CA GLY A 106 7.88 -13.03 6.14
C GLY A 106 6.63 -13.00 7.02
N LYS A 107 6.40 -11.93 7.78
CA LYS A 107 5.17 -11.73 8.56
C LYS A 107 3.93 -11.63 7.66
N ILE A 108 4.09 -11.03 6.50
CA ILE A 108 3.13 -11.04 5.39
C ILE A 108 3.85 -11.55 4.14
N VAL A 109 3.14 -12.29 3.27
CA VAL A 109 3.74 -12.91 2.07
C VAL A 109 2.87 -12.78 0.82
N ALA A 110 1.59 -12.47 0.98
CA ALA A 110 0.67 -12.43 -0.15
C ALA A 110 0.64 -11.03 -0.78
N ASP A 111 0.62 -10.97 -2.10
CA ASP A 111 0.63 -9.72 -2.86
C ASP A 111 -0.62 -8.86 -2.56
N ASP A 112 -1.79 -9.49 -2.33
CA ASP A 112 -3.05 -8.82 -2.03
C ASP A 112 -3.11 -8.18 -0.63
N GLU A 113 -2.06 -8.31 0.18
CA GLU A 113 -1.94 -7.59 1.45
C GLU A 113 -1.96 -6.06 1.24
N VAL A 114 -1.36 -5.61 0.14
CA VAL A 114 -1.28 -4.19 -0.25
C VAL A 114 -2.21 -3.84 -1.42
N GLY A 115 -2.95 -4.82 -1.94
CA GLY A 115 -3.88 -4.60 -3.05
C GLY A 115 -5.08 -3.78 -2.65
N LEU A 116 -5.39 -2.74 -3.41
CA LEU A 116 -6.59 -1.93 -3.30
C LEU A 116 -7.08 -1.49 -4.69
N LEU A 117 -8.35 -1.12 -4.78
CA LEU A 117 -8.92 -0.42 -5.91
C LEU A 117 -8.89 1.07 -5.62
N TYR A 118 -8.52 1.89 -6.60
CA TYR A 118 -8.57 3.35 -6.51
C TYR A 118 -9.23 3.95 -7.75
N ASP A 119 -9.79 5.14 -7.60
CA ASP A 119 -10.31 5.93 -8.70
C ASP A 119 -9.15 6.67 -9.41
N PRO A 120 -8.88 6.41 -10.69
CA PRO A 120 -7.77 7.03 -11.40
C PRO A 120 -7.93 8.53 -11.65
N GLU A 121 -9.16 9.07 -11.57
CA GLU A 121 -9.40 10.52 -11.76
C GLU A 121 -9.13 11.31 -10.48
N SER A 122 -9.64 10.84 -9.35
CA SER A 122 -9.47 11.50 -8.05
C SER A 122 -8.24 11.04 -7.28
N GLY A 123 -7.67 9.87 -7.61
CA GLY A 123 -6.60 9.21 -6.86
C GLY A 123 -7.05 8.65 -5.51
N MET A 124 -8.37 8.62 -5.22
CA MET A 124 -8.90 8.14 -3.95
C MET A 124 -9.04 6.63 -3.92
N ALA A 125 -8.76 6.02 -2.77
CA ALA A 125 -9.00 4.60 -2.53
C ALA A 125 -10.50 4.29 -2.54
N LEU A 126 -10.89 3.22 -3.23
CA LEU A 126 -12.26 2.68 -3.30
C LEU A 126 -12.40 1.39 -2.52
N SER A 127 -11.29 0.77 -2.12
CA SER A 127 -11.24 -0.40 -1.25
C SER A 127 -10.06 -0.30 -0.30
N ASP A 128 -10.04 -1.15 0.73
CA ASP A 128 -9.06 -1.08 1.80
C ASP A 128 -8.08 -2.26 1.72
N PRO A 129 -6.77 -2.00 1.78
CA PRO A 129 -5.76 -3.06 1.74
C PRO A 129 -5.75 -3.86 3.05
N MET A 130 -5.38 -5.12 2.96
CA MET A 130 -5.34 -6.04 4.10
C MET A 130 -4.42 -5.55 5.21
N VAL A 131 -3.29 -4.93 4.87
CA VAL A 131 -2.31 -4.39 5.84
C VAL A 131 -2.91 -3.31 6.74
N ASN A 132 -3.78 -2.45 6.20
CA ASN A 132 -4.48 -1.43 6.97
C ASN A 132 -5.47 -2.08 7.95
N MET A 133 -6.26 -3.04 7.47
CA MET A 133 -7.20 -3.77 8.33
C MET A 133 -6.50 -4.53 9.46
N ARG A 134 -5.33 -5.15 9.17
CA ARG A 134 -4.49 -5.75 10.22
C ARG A 134 -4.07 -4.75 11.28
N ALA A 135 -3.63 -3.57 10.86
CA ALA A 135 -3.18 -2.53 11.78
C ALA A 135 -4.35 -2.02 12.64
N SER A 136 -5.51 -1.74 12.03
CA SER A 136 -6.69 -1.22 12.73
C SER A 136 -7.26 -2.23 13.71
N PHE A 137 -7.42 -3.50 13.31
CA PHE A 137 -7.96 -4.52 14.22
C PHE A 137 -6.98 -4.85 15.36
N SER A 138 -5.68 -4.89 15.08
CA SER A 138 -4.67 -5.08 16.12
C SER A 138 -4.64 -3.91 17.12
N ARG A 139 -4.86 -2.67 16.65
CA ARG A 139 -5.04 -1.51 17.53
C ARG A 139 -6.29 -1.68 18.41
N ALA A 140 -7.42 -2.07 17.83
CA ALA A 140 -8.65 -2.30 18.58
C ALA A 140 -8.52 -3.40 19.64
N VAL A 141 -7.68 -4.42 19.41
CA VAL A 141 -7.32 -5.41 20.43
C VAL A 141 -6.47 -4.78 21.54
N ALA A 142 -5.46 -4.00 21.20
CA ALA A 142 -4.59 -3.34 22.18
C ALA A 142 -5.36 -2.35 23.07
N GLU A 143 -6.41 -1.73 22.55
CA GLU A 143 -7.30 -0.83 23.27
C GLU A 143 -8.41 -1.56 24.06
N GLY A 144 -8.45 -2.90 23.98
CA GLY A 144 -9.43 -3.73 24.69
C GLY A 144 -10.83 -3.74 24.04
N PHE A 145 -10.95 -3.24 22.83
CA PHE A 145 -12.20 -3.17 22.10
C PHE A 145 -12.56 -4.51 21.42
N LEU A 146 -11.54 -5.22 20.93
CA LEU A 146 -11.66 -6.56 20.36
C LEU A 146 -10.88 -7.58 21.20
N SER A 147 -11.35 -8.83 21.21
CA SER A 147 -10.51 -9.95 21.64
C SER A 147 -9.61 -10.44 20.49
N ALA A 148 -8.60 -11.21 20.80
CA ALA A 148 -7.73 -11.82 19.79
C ALA A 148 -8.50 -12.79 18.86
N GLU A 149 -9.52 -13.48 19.38
CA GLU A 149 -10.39 -14.36 18.62
C GLU A 149 -11.28 -13.58 17.65
N GLU A 150 -11.80 -12.43 18.07
CA GLU A 150 -12.58 -11.52 17.23
C GLU A 150 -11.72 -10.91 16.12
N GLU A 151 -10.48 -10.48 16.43
CA GLU A 151 -9.51 -10.05 15.42
C GLU A 151 -9.27 -11.15 14.37
N ALA A 152 -8.98 -12.36 14.82
CA ALA A 152 -8.73 -13.49 13.91
C ALA A 152 -9.94 -13.78 13.00
N ALA A 153 -11.17 -13.68 13.53
CA ALA A 153 -12.40 -13.87 12.77
C ALA A 153 -12.58 -12.76 11.72
N LEU A 154 -12.36 -11.49 12.09
CA LEU A 154 -12.39 -10.35 11.17
C LEU A 154 -11.35 -10.49 10.05
N LEU A 155 -10.11 -10.83 10.39
CA LEU A 155 -9.04 -11.02 9.41
C LEU A 155 -9.31 -12.20 8.47
N LYS A 156 -9.94 -13.27 8.96
CA LYS A 156 -10.38 -14.38 8.11
C LYS A 156 -11.47 -13.94 7.13
N THR A 157 -12.46 -13.19 7.58
CA THR A 157 -13.50 -12.61 6.71
C THR A 157 -12.87 -11.69 5.66
N CYS A 158 -12.01 -10.78 6.10
CA CYS A 158 -11.27 -9.86 5.25
C CYS A 158 -10.50 -10.58 4.13
N LYS A 159 -9.76 -11.65 4.46
CA LYS A 159 -9.00 -12.44 3.48
C LYS A 159 -9.88 -13.21 2.51
N GLY A 160 -11.12 -13.52 2.88
CA GLY A 160 -12.11 -14.17 2.01
C GLY A 160 -12.73 -13.22 0.98
N ILE A 161 -12.62 -11.91 1.17
CA ILE A 161 -13.17 -10.90 0.24
C ILE A 161 -12.12 -10.53 -0.80
N TYR A 162 -12.50 -10.55 -2.08
CA TYR A 162 -11.62 -10.10 -3.18
C TYR A 162 -11.24 -8.64 -2.98
N TYR A 163 -9.95 -8.29 -3.15
CA TYR A 163 -9.39 -7.00 -2.74
C TYR A 163 -10.13 -5.75 -3.28
N PRO A 164 -10.67 -5.71 -4.51
CA PRO A 164 -11.44 -4.55 -4.99
C PRO A 164 -12.76 -4.31 -4.24
N ASP A 165 -13.29 -5.37 -3.64
CA ASP A 165 -14.55 -5.35 -2.88
C ASP A 165 -14.34 -5.26 -1.37
N ARG A 166 -13.10 -5.24 -0.93
CA ARG A 166 -12.71 -5.26 0.48
C ARG A 166 -12.82 -3.87 1.05
N THR A 167 -13.84 -3.66 1.88
CA THR A 167 -14.02 -2.42 2.66
C THR A 167 -14.24 -2.75 4.12
N TYR A 168 -13.87 -1.85 5.03
CA TYR A 168 -14.12 -2.04 6.47
C TYR A 168 -15.59 -2.35 6.74
N ARG A 169 -16.51 -1.59 6.15
CA ARG A 169 -17.95 -1.81 6.29
C ARG A 169 -18.36 -3.23 5.87
N ARG A 170 -17.88 -3.70 4.73
CA ARG A 170 -18.20 -5.04 4.24
C ARG A 170 -17.62 -6.13 5.13
N VAL A 171 -16.38 -5.98 5.56
CA VAL A 171 -15.72 -6.94 6.47
C VAL A 171 -16.47 -7.05 7.79
N VAL A 172 -16.82 -5.92 8.42
CA VAL A 172 -17.57 -5.90 9.67
C VAL A 172 -18.95 -6.55 9.48
N LYS A 173 -19.69 -6.17 8.44
CA LYS A 173 -21.00 -6.73 8.13
C LYS A 173 -21.00 -8.24 7.93
N GLU A 174 -20.02 -8.78 7.19
CA GLU A 174 -19.90 -10.22 6.87
C GLU A 174 -19.20 -11.02 7.97
N SER A 175 -18.63 -10.37 8.98
CA SER A 175 -17.96 -11.03 10.10
C SER A 175 -18.93 -11.80 10.98
N PRO A 176 -18.47 -12.81 11.74
CA PRO A 176 -19.30 -13.57 12.67
C PRO A 176 -19.52 -12.87 14.03
N LEU A 177 -19.14 -11.59 14.17
CA LEU A 177 -19.37 -10.80 15.38
C LEU A 177 -20.88 -10.61 15.62
N ASP A 178 -21.28 -10.42 16.87
CA ASP A 178 -22.64 -10.03 17.19
C ASP A 178 -22.98 -8.61 16.71
N GLU A 179 -24.26 -8.29 16.59
CA GLU A 179 -24.71 -7.02 16.00
C GLU A 179 -24.38 -5.80 16.86
N GLU A 180 -24.28 -5.95 18.18
CA GLU A 180 -23.87 -4.87 19.08
C GLU A 180 -22.40 -4.51 18.85
N LYS A 181 -21.55 -5.54 18.76
CA LYS A 181 -20.12 -5.38 18.49
C LYS A 181 -19.86 -4.81 17.08
N LYS A 182 -20.59 -5.27 16.07
CA LYS A 182 -20.50 -4.72 14.70
C LYS A 182 -20.80 -3.23 14.69
N LYS A 183 -21.90 -2.82 15.31
CA LYS A 183 -22.30 -1.40 15.37
C LYS A 183 -21.28 -0.54 16.11
N ALA A 184 -20.74 -1.04 17.21
CA ALA A 184 -19.71 -0.35 17.96
C ALA A 184 -18.43 -0.21 17.13
N LEU A 185 -17.98 -1.28 16.46
CA LEU A 185 -16.79 -1.28 15.60
C LEU A 185 -16.95 -0.35 14.39
N GLU A 186 -18.11 -0.29 13.76
CA GLU A 186 -18.37 0.68 12.68
C GLU A 186 -18.25 2.13 13.16
N THR A 187 -18.58 2.42 14.41
CA THR A 187 -18.45 3.77 14.97
C THR A 187 -16.99 4.13 15.24
N GLU A 188 -16.21 3.20 15.78
CA GLU A 188 -14.78 3.40 16.07
C GLU A 188 -13.93 3.49 14.79
N LEU A 189 -14.21 2.65 13.79
CA LEU A 189 -13.45 2.62 12.53
C LEU A 189 -13.76 3.81 11.61
N THR A 190 -14.89 4.52 11.78
CA THR A 190 -15.31 5.60 10.88
C THR A 190 -14.56 6.92 11.09
N ALA A 191 -13.91 7.14 12.20
CA ALA A 191 -13.28 8.43 12.52
C ALA A 191 -11.84 8.56 11.99
N GLU A 192 -11.04 7.51 11.99
CA GLU A 192 -9.62 7.55 11.58
C GLU A 192 -9.27 6.61 10.42
N ASP A 193 -9.92 5.44 10.32
CA ASP A 193 -9.55 4.41 9.35
C ASP A 193 -10.19 4.62 7.96
N LEU A 194 -11.19 5.49 7.85
CA LEU A 194 -11.80 5.91 6.58
C LEU A 194 -11.18 7.20 6.01
N ALA A 195 -10.22 7.81 6.72
CA ALA A 195 -9.58 9.06 6.32
C ALA A 195 -8.13 8.87 5.82
N ASN A 196 -7.65 7.61 5.74
CA ASN A 196 -6.29 7.31 5.26
C ASN A 196 -6.32 6.53 3.98
#